data_34b9f316a25e2255298e0b131d52fa40
#
_entry.id   34b9f316a25e2255298e0b131d52fa40
#
_cell.length_a   1.000
_cell.length_b   1.000
_cell.length_c   1.000
_cell.angle_alpha   90.00
_cell.angle_beta   90.00
_cell.angle_gamma   90.00
#
_symmetry.space_group_name_H-M   'P 1'
#
loop_
_entity.id
_entity.type
_entity.pdbx_description
1 polymer ?
#
loop_
_entity_poly.entity_id
_entity_poly.type
_entity_poly.pdbx_seq_one_letter_code
_entity_poly.pdbx_strand_id
1 'polypeptide(L)'
;MDYAFFPGCIAKNVYPGIEKATRIVFEDLGVGLHDYPYSCCPPPGVVACYDKDTWYALGARNLALSEPDNRDIMTICAGCYGTLHNVWHELQHNDAKRAYVNEHLGRIGMTYKGTSRPIHFVDLLDGMRDTITQNKEVDLDLRVAVHYGCHYLKPTTV
;
A
#
# COMPACT_ATOMS: atom_id res chain seq x y z
N MET A 1 -2.70 1.91 16.84
CA MET A 1 -2.59 0.96 15.69
C MET A 1 -1.32 1.30 14.93
N ASP A 2 -0.61 0.28 14.39
CA ASP A 2 0.68 0.51 13.73
C ASP A 2 0.67 -0.12 12.34
N TYR A 3 1.13 0.65 11.34
CA TYR A 3 1.19 0.21 9.95
C TYR A 3 2.59 0.39 9.37
N ALA A 4 2.95 -0.48 8.45
CA ALA A 4 4.08 -0.28 7.57
C ALA A 4 3.70 0.76 6.51
N PHE A 5 4.42 1.87 6.42
CA PHE A 5 4.06 2.97 5.55
C PHE A 5 4.74 2.88 4.19
N PHE A 6 3.93 2.74 3.15
CA PHE A 6 4.36 2.76 1.75
C PHE A 6 3.96 4.08 1.09
N PRO A 7 4.77 5.14 1.15
CA PRO A 7 4.42 6.46 0.61
C PRO A 7 4.29 6.49 -0.91
N GLY A 8 4.95 5.55 -1.59
CA GLY A 8 5.08 5.58 -3.04
C GLY A 8 6.13 6.60 -3.52
N CYS A 9 6.59 6.42 -4.75
CA CYS A 9 7.70 7.22 -5.30
C CYS A 9 7.30 8.69 -5.58
N ILE A 10 6.06 8.94 -5.97
CA ILE A 10 5.59 10.28 -6.33
C ILE A 10 5.45 11.15 -5.08
N ALA A 11 4.80 10.67 -4.02
CA ALA A 11 4.69 11.44 -2.78
C ALA A 11 6.06 11.73 -2.17
N LYS A 12 6.95 10.73 -2.16
CA LYS A 12 8.28 10.87 -1.55
C LYS A 12 9.21 11.81 -2.33
N ASN A 13 9.23 11.72 -3.67
CA ASN A 13 10.28 12.37 -4.47
C ASN A 13 9.80 13.60 -5.24
N VAL A 14 8.50 13.71 -5.51
CA VAL A 14 7.94 14.83 -6.31
C VAL A 14 7.11 15.77 -5.43
N TYR A 15 6.31 15.21 -4.52
CA TYR A 15 5.43 15.98 -3.65
C TYR A 15 5.62 15.64 -2.17
N PRO A 16 6.79 15.94 -1.57
CA PRO A 16 7.09 15.53 -0.20
C PRO A 16 6.13 16.11 0.86
N GLY A 17 5.42 17.19 0.52
CA GLY A 17 4.36 17.74 1.35
C GLY A 17 3.20 16.76 1.59
N ILE A 18 2.90 15.88 0.62
CA ILE A 18 1.85 14.85 0.79
C ILE A 18 2.27 13.83 1.84
N GLU A 19 3.50 13.34 1.78
CA GLU A 19 4.03 12.41 2.78
C GLU A 19 4.03 13.04 4.17
N LYS A 20 4.53 14.28 4.28
CA LYS A 20 4.58 15.01 5.56
C LYS A 20 3.18 15.21 6.14
N ALA A 21 2.21 15.66 5.35
CA ALA A 21 0.84 15.85 5.78
C ALA A 21 0.21 14.52 6.26
N THR A 22 0.46 13.43 5.53
CA THR A 22 -0.02 12.10 5.92
C THR A 22 0.51 11.71 7.30
N ARG A 23 1.80 11.87 7.55
CA ARG A 23 2.40 11.52 8.84
C ARG A 23 1.80 12.33 9.99
N ILE A 24 1.62 13.64 9.81
CA ILE A 24 1.01 14.52 10.83
C ILE A 24 -0.42 14.06 11.13
N VAL A 25 -1.26 13.88 10.10
CA VAL A 25 -2.66 13.49 10.29
C VAL A 25 -2.78 12.13 10.99
N PHE A 26 -1.98 11.14 10.61
CA PHE A 26 -2.05 9.82 11.24
C PHE A 26 -1.46 9.81 12.65
N GLU A 27 -0.44 10.62 12.93
CA GLU A 27 0.07 10.84 14.29
C GLU A 27 -1.00 11.45 15.20
N ASP A 28 -1.70 12.49 14.74
CA ASP A 28 -2.81 13.13 15.48
C ASP A 28 -3.98 12.15 15.72
N LEU A 29 -4.18 11.20 14.81
CA LEU A 29 -5.18 10.13 14.96
C LEU A 29 -4.68 8.95 15.82
N GLY A 30 -3.48 9.01 16.38
CA GLY A 30 -2.89 7.95 17.20
C GLY A 30 -2.49 6.70 16.42
N VAL A 31 -2.17 6.84 15.14
CA VAL A 31 -1.72 5.76 14.25
C VAL A 31 -0.23 5.86 13.99
N GLY A 32 0.53 4.83 14.35
CA GLY A 32 1.97 4.73 14.09
C GLY A 32 2.25 4.33 12.63
N LEU A 33 3.10 5.10 11.94
CA LEU A 33 3.56 4.82 10.58
C LEU A 33 5.05 4.48 10.59
N HIS A 34 5.39 3.24 10.20
CA HIS A 34 6.75 2.71 10.24
C HIS A 34 7.35 2.59 8.84
N ASP A 35 8.59 3.06 8.69
CA ASP A 35 9.32 3.02 7.42
C ASP A 35 10.02 1.68 7.20
N TYR A 36 10.00 1.23 5.93
CA TYR A 36 10.70 0.04 5.47
C TYR A 36 11.48 0.36 4.19
N PRO A 37 12.51 -0.41 3.84
CA PRO A 37 13.33 -0.18 2.64
C PRO A 37 12.61 -0.63 1.36
N TYR A 38 11.42 -0.07 1.14
CA TYR A 38 10.61 -0.37 -0.03
C TYR A 38 11.27 0.08 -1.33
N SER A 39 11.11 -0.71 -2.37
CA SER A 39 11.35 -0.31 -3.75
C SER A 39 10.07 0.29 -4.37
N CYS A 40 10.15 0.67 -5.66
CA CYS A 40 8.96 1.01 -6.43
C CYS A 40 7.91 -0.12 -6.39
N CYS A 41 6.63 0.24 -6.40
CA CYS A 41 5.50 -0.71 -6.41
C CYS A 41 5.32 -1.47 -7.73
N PRO A 42 6.22 -1.53 -8.65
CA PRO A 42 6.12 -1.65 -10.10
C PRO A 42 4.70 -1.37 -10.67
N PRO A 43 4.51 -0.22 -11.36
CA PRO A 43 3.17 0.19 -11.80
C PRO A 43 2.52 -0.87 -12.70
N PRO A 44 1.22 -1.16 -12.55
CA PRO A 44 0.55 -2.23 -13.27
C PRO A 44 0.53 -2.03 -14.79
N GLY A 45 0.49 -0.78 -15.26
CA GLY A 45 0.49 -0.45 -16.68
C GLY A 45 1.88 -0.44 -17.35
N VAL A 46 2.94 -0.72 -16.61
CA VAL A 46 4.32 -0.71 -17.14
C VAL A 46 4.93 -2.10 -17.03
N VAL A 47 5.38 -2.48 -15.82
CA VAL A 47 6.12 -3.74 -15.65
C VAL A 47 5.27 -4.97 -15.95
N ALA A 48 4.02 -5.00 -15.47
CA ALA A 48 3.12 -6.13 -15.72
C ALA A 48 2.78 -6.39 -17.21
N CYS A 49 2.93 -5.36 -18.06
CA CYS A 49 2.71 -5.51 -19.50
C CYS A 49 3.86 -6.23 -20.22
N TYR A 50 5.07 -6.15 -19.67
CA TYR A 50 6.26 -6.76 -20.26
C TYR A 50 6.64 -8.08 -19.60
N ASP A 51 6.57 -8.13 -18.27
CA ASP A 51 6.94 -9.31 -17.49
C ASP A 51 6.14 -9.37 -16.19
N LYS A 52 5.12 -10.23 -16.19
CA LYS A 52 4.27 -10.45 -15.03
C LYS A 52 5.00 -11.13 -13.88
N ASP A 53 5.95 -11.99 -14.16
CA ASP A 53 6.67 -12.74 -13.12
C ASP A 53 7.59 -11.80 -12.33
N THR A 54 8.31 -10.93 -13.03
CA THR A 54 9.07 -9.83 -12.39
C THR A 54 8.14 -8.91 -11.62
N TRP A 55 6.97 -8.59 -12.15
CA TRP A 55 5.98 -7.75 -11.46
C TRP A 55 5.51 -8.38 -10.15
N TYR A 56 5.20 -9.68 -10.14
CA TYR A 56 4.85 -10.41 -8.93
C TYR A 56 6.00 -10.47 -7.93
N ALA A 57 7.21 -10.76 -8.38
CA ALA A 57 8.38 -10.85 -7.52
C ALA A 57 8.69 -9.52 -6.80
N LEU A 58 8.65 -8.40 -7.53
CA LEU A 58 8.89 -7.07 -6.96
C LEU A 58 7.77 -6.65 -5.98
N GLY A 59 6.51 -6.92 -6.32
CA GLY A 59 5.39 -6.66 -5.42
C GLY A 59 5.46 -7.49 -4.15
N ALA A 60 5.71 -8.78 -4.28
CA ALA A 60 5.85 -9.69 -3.15
C ALA A 60 7.05 -9.35 -2.25
N ARG A 61 8.18 -8.90 -2.84
CA ARG A 61 9.32 -8.40 -2.06
C ARG A 61 8.90 -7.24 -1.15
N ASN A 62 8.15 -6.29 -1.69
CA ASN A 62 7.68 -5.17 -0.88
C ASN A 62 6.72 -5.62 0.24
N LEU A 63 5.80 -6.54 -0.07
CA LEU A 63 4.90 -7.12 0.95
C LEU A 63 5.68 -7.85 2.04
N ALA A 64 6.67 -8.65 1.69
CA ALA A 64 7.47 -9.45 2.62
C ALA A 64 8.30 -8.61 3.61
N LEU A 65 8.57 -7.34 3.33
CA LEU A 65 9.41 -6.48 4.19
C LEU A 65 8.75 -6.17 5.54
N SER A 66 7.43 -6.08 5.61
CA SER A 66 6.68 -5.75 6.83
C SER A 66 6.16 -6.99 7.58
N GLU A 67 6.23 -8.17 6.97
CA GLU A 67 5.75 -9.42 7.57
C GLU A 67 6.45 -9.81 8.88
N PRO A 68 7.78 -9.61 9.06
CA PRO A 68 8.43 -9.94 10.32
C PRO A 68 7.86 -9.19 11.53
N ASP A 69 7.33 -7.99 11.32
CA ASP A 69 6.74 -7.17 12.36
C ASP A 69 5.21 -7.31 12.45
N ASN A 70 4.60 -8.19 11.66
CA ASN A 70 3.16 -8.41 11.54
C ASN A 70 2.37 -7.11 11.29
N ARG A 71 2.90 -6.22 10.43
CA ARG A 71 2.25 -4.97 10.08
C ARG A 71 1.62 -5.04 8.71
N ASP A 72 0.37 -4.61 8.62
CA ASP A 72 -0.27 -4.32 7.35
C ASP A 72 0.35 -3.09 6.69
N ILE A 73 0.31 -3.03 5.35
CA ILE A 73 0.95 -1.97 4.58
C ILE A 73 -0.07 -0.91 4.21
N MET A 74 0.06 0.27 4.80
CA MET A 74 -0.73 1.44 4.42
C MET A 74 -0.05 2.22 3.31
N THR A 75 -0.80 2.55 2.25
CA THR A 75 -0.31 3.41 1.17
C THR A 75 -1.28 4.53 0.83
N ILE A 76 -0.72 5.67 0.39
CA ILE A 76 -1.46 6.87 -0.02
C ILE A 76 -1.62 6.98 -1.55
N CYS A 77 -1.07 6.03 -2.28
CA CYS A 77 -1.09 6.04 -3.74
C CYS A 77 -2.00 4.93 -4.28
N ALA A 78 -3.07 5.28 -4.99
CA ALA A 78 -3.97 4.31 -5.60
C ALA A 78 -3.28 3.33 -6.55
N GLY A 79 -2.25 3.78 -7.31
CA GLY A 79 -1.46 2.89 -8.18
C GLY A 79 -0.63 1.89 -7.38
N CYS A 80 -0.01 2.32 -6.27
CA CYS A 80 0.73 1.43 -5.38
C CYS A 80 -0.21 0.43 -4.71
N TYR A 81 -1.37 0.90 -4.22
CA TYR A 81 -2.40 0.04 -3.66
C TYR A 81 -2.83 -1.03 -4.66
N GLY A 82 -3.20 -0.63 -5.88
CA GLY A 82 -3.63 -1.56 -6.92
C GLY A 82 -2.59 -2.64 -7.23
N THR A 83 -1.30 -2.28 -7.33
CA THR A 83 -0.24 -3.27 -7.52
C THR A 83 -0.11 -4.21 -6.33
N LEU A 84 0.06 -3.67 -5.13
CA LEU A 84 0.29 -4.49 -3.93
C LEU A 84 -0.91 -5.37 -3.62
N HIS A 85 -2.13 -4.85 -3.77
CA HIS A 85 -3.36 -5.60 -3.57
C HIS A 85 -3.51 -6.75 -4.58
N ASN A 86 -3.28 -6.49 -5.87
CA ASN A 86 -3.38 -7.52 -6.88
C ASN A 86 -2.33 -8.62 -6.69
N VAL A 87 -1.09 -8.24 -6.34
CA VAL A 87 -0.04 -9.23 -6.03
C VAL A 87 -0.40 -10.04 -4.79
N TRP A 88 -0.81 -9.38 -3.71
CA TRP A 88 -1.25 -10.03 -2.50
C TRP A 88 -2.40 -11.02 -2.77
N HIS A 89 -3.45 -10.57 -3.43
CA HIS A 89 -4.63 -11.38 -3.75
C HIS A 89 -4.26 -12.61 -4.60
N GLU A 90 -3.52 -12.43 -5.67
CA GLU A 90 -3.11 -13.55 -6.54
C GLU A 90 -2.28 -14.58 -5.78
N LEU A 91 -1.31 -14.13 -4.97
CA LEU A 91 -0.43 -15.04 -4.24
C LEU A 91 -1.10 -15.70 -3.03
N GLN A 92 -2.24 -15.20 -2.56
CA GLN A 92 -3.09 -15.88 -1.57
C GLN A 92 -3.82 -17.09 -2.17
N HIS A 93 -4.17 -17.03 -3.46
CA HIS A 93 -5.03 -18.02 -4.11
C HIS A 93 -4.26 -18.91 -5.12
N ASN A 94 -2.97 -18.67 -5.33
CA ASN A 94 -2.16 -19.39 -6.31
C ASN A 94 -0.83 -19.87 -5.68
N ASP A 95 -0.86 -21.07 -5.13
CA ASP A 95 0.29 -21.66 -4.45
C ASP A 95 1.49 -21.87 -5.37
N ALA A 96 1.24 -22.24 -6.63
CA ALA A 96 2.32 -22.44 -7.60
C ALA A 96 3.05 -21.11 -7.90
N LYS A 97 2.31 -20.03 -8.06
CA LYS A 97 2.90 -18.70 -8.26
C LYS A 97 3.60 -18.19 -7.00
N ARG A 98 3.03 -18.43 -5.84
CA ARG A 98 3.69 -18.12 -4.56
C ARG A 98 5.01 -18.86 -4.40
N ALA A 99 5.05 -20.15 -4.73
CA ALA A 99 6.27 -20.95 -4.70
C ALA A 99 7.33 -20.41 -5.68
N TYR A 100 6.93 -20.09 -6.91
CA TYR A 100 7.80 -19.49 -7.90
C TYR A 100 8.41 -18.15 -7.43
N VAL A 101 7.58 -17.26 -6.91
CA VAL A 101 8.05 -15.97 -6.35
C VAL A 101 9.01 -16.19 -5.20
N ASN A 102 8.71 -17.13 -4.28
CA ASN A 102 9.58 -17.43 -3.14
C ASN A 102 10.92 -18.06 -3.54
N GLU A 103 10.99 -18.81 -4.63
CA GLU A 103 12.27 -19.25 -5.19
C GLU A 103 13.17 -18.06 -5.55
N HIS A 104 12.59 -17.01 -6.17
CA HIS A 104 13.34 -15.81 -6.54
C HIS A 104 13.71 -14.96 -5.32
N LEU A 105 12.79 -14.78 -4.37
CA LEU A 105 13.06 -14.06 -3.12
C LEU A 105 14.10 -14.78 -2.25
N GLY A 106 14.14 -16.09 -2.28
CA GLY A 106 15.15 -16.89 -1.57
C GLY A 106 16.58 -16.56 -1.98
N ARG A 107 16.81 -16.14 -3.23
CA ARG A 107 18.14 -15.72 -3.72
C ARG A 107 18.68 -14.45 -3.03
N ILE A 108 17.79 -13.67 -2.42
CA ILE A 108 18.11 -12.47 -1.64
C ILE A 108 17.82 -12.64 -0.15
N GLY A 109 17.64 -13.89 0.30
CA GLY A 109 17.39 -14.23 1.71
C GLY A 109 16.00 -13.81 2.23
N MET A 110 15.02 -13.65 1.35
CA MET A 110 13.66 -13.24 1.70
C MET A 110 12.65 -14.37 1.41
N THR A 111 11.52 -14.31 2.11
CA THR A 111 10.37 -15.20 1.88
C THR A 111 9.08 -14.39 2.07
N TYR A 112 8.16 -14.49 1.14
CA TYR A 112 6.81 -13.96 1.23
C TYR A 112 5.89 -15.00 1.87
N LYS A 113 5.19 -14.63 2.93
CA LYS A 113 4.26 -15.49 3.69
C LYS A 113 2.80 -15.15 3.45
N GLY A 114 2.51 -13.92 3.00
CA GLY A 114 1.17 -13.40 2.76
C GLY A 114 0.47 -12.87 4.02
N THR A 115 1.22 -12.54 5.06
CA THR A 115 0.67 -12.09 6.35
C THR A 115 0.43 -10.59 6.42
N SER A 116 1.10 -9.78 5.59
CA SER A 116 0.90 -8.33 5.52
C SER A 116 -0.09 -7.97 4.40
N ARG A 117 -1.20 -7.36 4.78
CA ARG A 117 -2.25 -6.94 3.85
C ARG A 117 -2.03 -5.49 3.41
N PRO A 118 -2.13 -5.18 2.11
CA PRO A 118 -2.13 -3.80 1.65
C PRO A 118 -3.49 -3.12 1.91
N ILE A 119 -3.45 -1.91 2.44
CA ILE A 119 -4.61 -1.08 2.79
C ILE A 119 -4.40 0.31 2.20
N HIS A 120 -5.43 0.86 1.58
CA HIS A 120 -5.38 2.25 1.14
C HIS A 120 -5.73 3.20 2.30
N PHE A 121 -5.07 4.34 2.38
CA PHE A 121 -5.27 5.30 3.47
C PHE A 121 -6.73 5.74 3.64
N VAL A 122 -7.50 5.80 2.55
CA VAL A 122 -8.92 6.17 2.57
C VAL A 122 -9.74 5.17 3.38
N ASP A 123 -9.44 3.86 3.29
CA ASP A 123 -10.14 2.82 4.06
C ASP A 123 -9.90 2.99 5.56
N LEU A 124 -8.67 3.37 5.94
CA LEU A 124 -8.34 3.64 7.34
C LEU A 124 -9.06 4.88 7.86
N LEU A 125 -9.06 5.98 7.08
CA LEU A 125 -9.77 7.19 7.46
C LEU A 125 -11.29 6.98 7.54
N ASP A 126 -11.85 6.18 6.63
CA ASP A 126 -13.27 5.82 6.71
C ASP A 126 -13.61 5.02 7.97
N GLY A 127 -12.76 4.07 8.35
CA GLY A 127 -12.87 3.33 9.61
C GLY A 127 -12.71 4.21 10.87
N MET A 128 -12.07 5.38 10.74
CA MET A 128 -11.86 6.35 11.81
C MET A 128 -12.81 7.56 11.73
N ARG A 129 -13.85 7.49 10.94
CA ARG A 129 -14.79 8.61 10.66
C ARG A 129 -15.30 9.28 11.94
N ASP A 130 -15.69 8.52 12.93
CA ASP A 130 -16.24 9.06 14.18
C ASP A 130 -15.18 9.83 14.97
N THR A 131 -13.96 9.30 15.06
CA THR A 131 -12.83 9.97 15.70
C THR A 131 -12.48 11.28 14.99
N ILE A 132 -12.45 11.27 13.66
CA ILE A 132 -12.18 12.46 12.84
C ILE A 132 -13.26 13.51 13.07
N THR A 133 -14.54 13.10 13.09
CA THR A 133 -15.67 14.00 13.31
C THR A 133 -15.64 14.65 14.68
N GLN A 134 -15.28 13.89 15.71
CA GLN A 134 -15.17 14.39 17.10
C GLN A 134 -14.01 15.37 17.30
N ASN A 135 -12.90 15.15 16.58
CA ASN A 135 -11.69 15.99 16.68
C ASN A 135 -11.65 17.13 15.66
N LYS A 136 -12.73 17.32 14.91
CA LYS A 136 -12.79 18.37 13.90
C LYS A 136 -12.80 19.75 14.57
N GLU A 137 -11.80 20.58 14.26
CA GLU A 137 -11.65 21.93 14.80
C GLU A 137 -12.29 23.01 13.89
N VAL A 138 -12.38 22.74 12.58
CA VAL A 138 -12.82 23.72 11.58
C VAL A 138 -13.87 23.12 10.66
N ASP A 139 -14.95 23.87 10.41
CA ASP A 139 -15.88 23.61 9.33
C ASP A 139 -15.43 24.35 8.07
N LEU A 140 -15.12 23.59 7.03
CA LEU A 140 -14.82 24.16 5.72
C LEU A 140 -16.12 24.28 4.92
N ASP A 141 -16.59 25.49 4.64
CA ASP A 141 -17.72 25.74 3.73
C ASP A 141 -17.26 25.56 2.27
N LEU A 142 -17.00 24.29 1.89
CA LEU A 142 -16.51 23.92 0.58
C LEU A 142 -17.46 22.95 -0.11
N ARG A 143 -17.75 23.22 -1.38
CA ARG A 143 -18.41 22.27 -2.27
C ARG A 143 -17.33 21.39 -2.90
N VAL A 144 -17.28 20.12 -2.52
CA VAL A 144 -16.24 19.18 -2.95
C VAL A 144 -16.79 18.17 -3.94
N ALA A 145 -16.12 18.02 -5.08
CA ALA A 145 -16.32 16.91 -6.01
C ALA A 145 -15.14 15.93 -5.85
N VAL A 146 -15.44 14.67 -5.63
CA VAL A 146 -14.40 13.65 -5.44
C VAL A 146 -14.13 12.92 -6.75
N HIS A 147 -12.87 12.88 -7.17
CA HIS A 147 -12.39 12.04 -8.25
C HIS A 147 -11.61 10.85 -7.68
N TYR A 148 -12.18 9.66 -7.80
CA TYR A 148 -11.54 8.43 -7.31
C TYR A 148 -10.42 7.98 -8.25
N GLY A 149 -9.33 7.49 -7.69
CA GLY A 149 -8.27 6.84 -8.47
C GLY A 149 -8.73 5.51 -9.06
N CYS A 150 -8.56 5.30 -10.38
CA CYS A 150 -9.03 4.09 -11.08
C CYS A 150 -8.49 2.80 -10.46
N HIS A 151 -7.23 2.78 -10.04
CA HIS A 151 -6.59 1.61 -9.43
C HIS A 151 -7.07 1.31 -8.01
N TYR A 152 -7.74 2.25 -7.36
CA TYR A 152 -8.37 2.04 -6.07
C TYR A 152 -9.76 1.40 -6.24
N LEU A 153 -10.57 1.90 -7.19
CA LEU A 153 -11.95 1.46 -7.41
C LEU A 153 -12.08 0.15 -8.19
N LYS A 154 -11.11 -0.15 -9.04
CA LYS A 154 -11.16 -1.33 -9.92
C LYS A 154 -9.86 -2.13 -9.80
N PRO A 155 -9.62 -2.78 -8.66
CA PRO A 155 -8.63 -3.83 -8.61
C PRO A 155 -9.02 -4.90 -9.63
N THR A 156 -8.07 -5.38 -10.43
CA THR A 156 -8.32 -6.32 -11.54
C THR A 156 -8.75 -7.72 -11.08
N THR A 157 -8.90 -7.91 -9.80
CA THR A 157 -9.16 -9.19 -9.12
C THR A 157 -10.49 -9.18 -8.35
N VAL A 158 -11.50 -8.50 -8.86
CA VAL A 158 -12.88 -8.61 -8.36
C VAL A 158 -13.68 -9.46 -9.33
#